data_70c20ba62bf44c1df39c4ef883101466
#
_entry.id   70c20ba62bf44c1df39c4ef883101466
#
_cell.length_a   1.000
_cell.length_b   1.000
_cell.length_c   1.000
_cell.angle_alpha   90.00
_cell.angle_beta   90.00
_cell.angle_gamma   90.00
#
_symmetry.space_group_name_H-M   'P 1'
#
loop_
_entity.id
_entity.type
_entity.pdbx_description
1 polymer ?
#
loop_
_entity_poly.entity_id
_entity_poly.type
_entity_poly.pdbx_seq_one_letter_code
_entity_poly.pdbx_strand_id
1 'polypeptide(L)'
;MGLSDKNVVLLSKLLDLTATKNKVLANNIANVNTPGYKKSEVSFEKELLKAVDSKNINKIKDLHGSPSLSKDKSTRKDGNNVDLDQELVTFYQTADRHNIYLEILSKKFKGMISAIEGR
;
A
#
# COMPACT_ATOMS: atom_id res chain seq x y z
N MET A 1 3.22 12.93 23.77
CA MET A 1 2.97 11.72 22.96
C MET A 1 2.37 11.99 21.60
N GLY A 2 2.08 13.24 21.25
CA GLY A 2 1.48 13.60 19.96
C GLY A 2 2.29 13.17 18.74
N LEU A 3 3.62 13.16 18.82
CA LEU A 3 4.49 12.70 17.74
C LEU A 3 4.34 11.21 17.48
N SER A 4 4.22 10.41 18.56
CA SER A 4 4.01 8.97 18.47
C SER A 4 2.67 8.66 17.81
N ASP A 5 1.64 9.41 18.15
CA ASP A 5 0.30 9.21 17.60
C ASP A 5 0.27 9.48 16.09
N LYS A 6 0.93 10.56 15.66
CA LYS A 6 1.01 10.91 14.24
C LYS A 6 1.76 9.84 13.45
N ASN A 7 2.89 9.36 13.96
CA ASN A 7 3.68 8.33 13.31
C ASN A 7 2.93 6.98 13.29
N VAL A 8 2.24 6.64 14.37
CA VAL A 8 1.41 5.44 14.43
C VAL A 8 0.27 5.51 13.41
N VAL A 9 -0.40 6.65 13.30
CA VAL A 9 -1.46 6.84 12.31
C VAL A 9 -0.90 6.69 10.89
N LEU A 10 0.25 7.31 10.62
CA LEU A 10 0.89 7.19 9.31
C LEU A 10 1.26 5.74 8.98
N LEU A 11 1.90 5.04 9.91
CA LEU A 11 2.29 3.64 9.71
C LEU A 11 1.07 2.74 9.53
N SER A 12 0.03 2.95 10.33
CA SER A 12 -1.23 2.19 10.18
C SER A 12 -1.82 2.40 8.78
N LYS A 13 -1.80 3.63 8.29
CA LYS A 13 -2.31 3.96 6.96
C LYS A 13 -1.45 3.31 5.87
N LEU A 14 -0.13 3.34 6.01
CA LEU A 14 0.78 2.69 5.06
C LEU A 14 0.56 1.17 5.03
N LEU A 15 0.30 0.56 6.18
CA LEU A 15 -0.05 -0.86 6.26
C LEU A 15 -1.36 -1.16 5.51
N ASP A 16 -2.38 -0.34 5.70
CA ASP A 16 -3.65 -0.49 5.00
C ASP A 16 -3.49 -0.35 3.49
N LEU A 17 -2.71 0.65 3.07
CA LEU A 17 -2.50 0.93 1.65
C LEU A 17 -1.70 -0.19 0.97
N THR A 18 -0.66 -0.71 1.61
CA THR A 18 0.12 -1.81 1.06
C THR A 18 -0.69 -3.11 1.03
N ALA A 19 -1.53 -3.35 2.03
CA ALA A 19 -2.43 -4.51 2.04
C ALA A 19 -3.45 -4.42 0.89
N THR A 20 -4.04 -3.25 0.68
CA THR A 20 -4.98 -3.01 -0.42
C THR A 20 -4.30 -3.19 -1.78
N LYS A 21 -3.11 -2.62 -1.93
CA LYS A 21 -2.34 -2.74 -3.17
C LYS A 21 -2.02 -4.20 -3.48
N ASN A 22 -1.59 -4.97 -2.49
CA ASN A 22 -1.29 -6.38 -2.70
C ASN A 22 -2.52 -7.21 -3.02
N LYS A 23 -3.65 -6.88 -2.45
CA LYS A 23 -4.92 -7.54 -2.79
C LYS A 23 -5.26 -7.30 -4.26
N VAL A 24 -5.09 -6.08 -4.75
CA VAL A 24 -5.34 -5.73 -6.15
C VAL A 24 -4.35 -6.45 -7.07
N LEU A 25 -3.06 -6.47 -6.72
CA LEU A 25 -2.03 -7.18 -7.48
C LEU A 25 -2.30 -8.68 -7.55
N ALA A 26 -2.70 -9.27 -6.43
CA ALA A 26 -3.06 -10.69 -6.38
C ALA A 26 -4.24 -11.00 -7.31
N ASN A 27 -5.24 -10.12 -7.35
CA ASN A 27 -6.37 -10.27 -8.25
C ASN A 27 -5.94 -10.17 -9.72
N ASN A 28 -5.05 -9.24 -10.05
CA ASN A 28 -4.51 -9.11 -11.40
C ASN A 28 -3.76 -10.39 -11.81
N ILE A 29 -2.94 -10.92 -10.92
CA ILE A 29 -2.17 -12.14 -11.16
C ILE A 29 -3.11 -13.33 -11.39
N ALA A 30 -4.14 -13.44 -10.55
CA ALA A 30 -5.14 -14.51 -10.67
C ALA A 30 -5.88 -14.47 -12.01
N ASN A 31 -6.01 -13.30 -12.62
CA ASN A 31 -6.73 -13.08 -13.87
C ASN A 31 -5.82 -12.91 -15.08
N VAL A 32 -4.54 -13.30 -14.97
CA VAL A 32 -3.56 -13.14 -16.05
C VAL A 32 -3.97 -13.88 -17.34
N ASN A 33 -4.77 -14.91 -17.24
CA ASN A 33 -5.26 -15.70 -18.38
C ASN A 33 -6.73 -15.44 -18.70
N THR A 34 -7.36 -14.48 -18.04
CA THR A 34 -8.76 -14.14 -18.35
C THR A 34 -8.83 -13.25 -19.58
N PRO A 35 -9.48 -13.69 -20.66
CA PRO A 35 -9.56 -12.86 -21.87
C PRO A 35 -10.26 -11.52 -21.60
N GLY A 36 -9.70 -10.46 -22.15
CA GLY A 36 -10.26 -9.12 -22.02
C GLY A 36 -10.10 -8.48 -20.66
N TYR A 37 -9.48 -9.14 -19.69
CA TYR A 37 -9.29 -8.61 -18.35
C TYR A 37 -8.38 -7.38 -18.39
N LYS A 38 -8.79 -6.32 -17.70
CA LYS A 38 -7.98 -5.12 -17.55
C LYS A 38 -7.52 -5.04 -16.08
N LYS A 39 -6.21 -4.93 -15.89
CA LYS A 39 -5.65 -4.86 -14.54
C LYS A 39 -6.15 -3.63 -13.82
N SER A 40 -6.34 -3.77 -12.52
CA SER A 40 -6.58 -2.64 -11.62
C SER A 40 -5.24 -2.20 -11.03
N GLU A 41 -5.17 -0.95 -10.64
CA GLU A 41 -3.97 -0.41 -9.97
C GLU A 41 -4.41 0.51 -8.84
N VAL A 42 -3.55 0.63 -7.84
CA VAL A 42 -3.76 1.52 -6.71
C VAL A 42 -2.59 2.49 -6.67
N SER A 43 -2.90 3.77 -6.78
CA SER A 43 -1.92 4.85 -6.70
C SER A 43 -2.32 5.77 -5.57
N PHE A 44 -1.45 5.94 -4.60
CA PHE A 44 -1.69 6.80 -3.44
C PHE A 44 -0.48 7.66 -3.10
N GLU A 45 0.62 7.49 -3.81
CA GLU A 45 1.90 8.12 -3.49
C GLU A 45 1.80 9.65 -3.51
N LYS A 46 1.11 10.22 -4.48
CA LYS A 46 0.94 11.68 -4.58
C LYS A 46 0.09 12.22 -3.44
N GLU A 47 -1.02 11.57 -3.14
CA GLU A 47 -1.91 11.96 -2.06
C GLU A 47 -1.22 11.82 -0.71
N LEU A 48 -0.41 10.76 -0.55
CA LEU A 48 0.37 10.54 0.65
C LEU A 48 1.38 11.66 0.88
N LEU A 49 2.13 12.02 -0.16
CA LEU A 49 3.10 13.11 -0.10
C LEU A 49 2.43 14.43 0.29
N LYS A 50 1.30 14.76 -0.32
CA LYS A 50 0.54 15.97 0.00
C LYS A 50 0.07 15.96 1.44
N ALA A 51 -0.43 14.83 1.92
CA ALA A 51 -0.93 14.71 3.28
C ALA A 51 0.19 14.84 4.31
N VAL A 52 1.35 14.24 4.04
CA VAL A 52 2.53 14.33 4.91
C VAL A 52 3.07 15.75 4.93
N ASP A 53 3.19 16.40 3.76
CA ASP A 53 3.68 17.77 3.64
C ASP A 53 2.77 18.77 4.35
N SER A 54 1.45 18.55 4.35
CA SER A 54 0.50 19.41 5.03
C SER A 54 0.61 19.34 6.56
N LYS A 55 1.25 18.30 7.08
CA LYS A 55 1.36 18.00 8.51
C LYS A 55 0.00 17.89 9.20
N ASN A 56 -1.05 17.64 8.42
CA ASN A 56 -2.41 17.54 8.94
C ASN A 56 -2.77 16.06 9.09
N ILE A 57 -2.90 15.61 10.33
CA ILE A 57 -3.20 14.22 10.65
C ILE A 57 -4.55 13.76 10.06
N ASN A 58 -5.51 14.67 9.96
CA ASN A 58 -6.82 14.33 9.38
C ASN A 58 -6.71 13.99 7.89
N LYS A 59 -5.85 14.70 7.17
CA LYS A 59 -5.59 14.37 5.76
C LYS A 59 -4.95 12.99 5.61
N ILE A 60 -4.06 12.63 6.54
CA ILE A 60 -3.45 11.30 6.56
C ILE A 60 -4.52 10.24 6.85
N LYS A 61 -5.38 10.47 7.83
CA LYS A 61 -6.47 9.55 8.18
C LYS A 61 -7.45 9.34 7.04
N ASP A 62 -7.67 10.37 6.23
CA ASP A 62 -8.64 10.34 5.13
C ASP A 62 -8.08 9.74 3.84
N LEU A 63 -6.80 9.34 3.83
CA LEU A 63 -6.21 8.70 2.65
C LEU A 63 -6.83 7.33 2.41
N HIS A 64 -7.18 7.09 1.16
CA HIS A 64 -7.71 5.81 0.73
C HIS A 64 -7.01 5.35 -0.54
N GLY A 65 -6.65 4.07 -0.56
CA GLY A 65 -6.19 3.42 -1.79
C GLY A 65 -7.39 2.90 -2.56
N SER A 66 -7.85 3.66 -3.52
CA SER A 66 -8.98 3.25 -4.37
C SER A 66 -8.45 2.61 -5.65
N PRO A 67 -8.86 1.37 -5.97
CA PRO A 67 -8.49 0.76 -7.23
C PRO A 67 -9.11 1.49 -8.42
N SER A 68 -8.34 1.60 -9.49
CA SER A 68 -8.82 2.10 -10.78
C SER A 68 -8.31 1.20 -11.89
N LEU A 69 -9.03 1.16 -13.00
CA LEU A 69 -8.56 0.36 -14.13
C LEU A 69 -7.36 1.02 -14.78
N SER A 70 -6.36 0.20 -15.10
CA SER A 70 -5.19 0.66 -15.83
C SER A 70 -5.57 1.08 -17.26
N LYS A 71 -4.94 2.15 -17.72
CA LYS A 71 -5.10 2.64 -19.09
C LYS A 71 -4.05 2.05 -20.04
N ASP A 72 -3.19 1.15 -19.52
CA ASP A 72 -2.17 0.52 -20.32
C ASP A 72 -2.81 -0.30 -21.44
N LYS A 73 -2.21 -0.19 -22.63
CA LYS A 73 -2.68 -0.95 -23.79
C LYS A 73 -2.18 -2.38 -23.68
N SER A 74 -3.07 -3.32 -24.04
CA SER A 74 -2.67 -4.71 -24.14
C SER A 74 -1.87 -4.96 -25.42
N THR A 75 -0.78 -5.72 -25.28
CA THR A 75 -0.05 -6.25 -26.44
C THR A 75 -0.51 -7.67 -26.79
N ARG A 76 -1.40 -8.22 -25.97
CA ARG A 76 -1.89 -9.61 -26.14
C ARG A 76 -3.15 -9.62 -27.01
N LYS A 77 -3.29 -10.70 -27.78
CA LYS A 77 -4.43 -10.87 -28.67
C LYS A 77 -5.77 -10.96 -27.94
N ASP A 78 -5.75 -11.50 -26.71
CA ASP A 78 -6.96 -11.64 -25.90
C ASP A 78 -7.41 -10.36 -25.23
N GLY A 79 -6.67 -9.25 -25.38
CA GLY A 79 -7.00 -7.96 -24.79
C GLY A 79 -6.63 -7.80 -23.33
N ASN A 80 -6.05 -8.83 -22.70
CA ASN A 80 -5.59 -8.77 -21.31
C ASN A 80 -4.33 -7.91 -21.23
N ASN A 81 -4.29 -6.94 -20.30
CA ASN A 81 -3.14 -6.05 -20.16
C ASN A 81 -2.28 -6.35 -18.93
N VAL A 82 -2.43 -7.51 -18.30
CA VAL A 82 -1.61 -7.93 -17.18
C VAL A 82 -0.25 -8.40 -17.69
N ASP A 83 0.82 -7.77 -17.19
CA ASP A 83 2.19 -8.25 -17.37
C ASP A 83 2.55 -9.04 -16.12
N LEU A 84 2.56 -10.37 -16.22
CA LEU A 84 2.76 -11.26 -15.08
C LEU A 84 4.07 -10.98 -14.34
N ASP A 85 5.17 -10.83 -15.09
CA ASP A 85 6.48 -10.61 -14.49
C ASP A 85 6.51 -9.31 -13.70
N GLN A 86 5.97 -8.24 -14.27
CA GLN A 86 5.91 -6.94 -13.61
C GLN A 86 4.99 -6.98 -12.40
N GLU A 87 3.84 -7.63 -12.50
CA GLU A 87 2.90 -7.74 -11.38
C GLU A 87 3.51 -8.53 -10.21
N LEU A 88 4.24 -9.61 -10.50
CA LEU A 88 4.93 -10.40 -9.48
C LEU A 88 6.01 -9.59 -8.78
N VAL A 89 6.83 -8.85 -9.53
CA VAL A 89 7.87 -7.98 -8.95
C VAL A 89 7.23 -6.96 -8.02
N THR A 90 6.20 -6.28 -8.49
CA THR A 90 5.49 -5.26 -7.69
C THR A 90 4.84 -5.87 -6.45
N PHE A 91 4.27 -7.07 -6.59
CA PHE A 91 3.66 -7.80 -5.47
C PHE A 91 4.69 -8.08 -4.37
N TYR A 92 5.85 -8.62 -4.73
CA TYR A 92 6.89 -8.93 -3.76
C TYR A 92 7.48 -7.66 -3.14
N GLN A 93 7.71 -6.61 -3.92
CA GLN A 93 8.17 -5.32 -3.41
C GLN A 93 7.18 -4.73 -2.40
N THR A 94 5.89 -4.81 -2.70
CA THR A 94 4.84 -4.29 -1.81
C THR A 94 4.76 -5.12 -0.53
N ALA A 95 4.92 -6.44 -0.61
CA ALA A 95 4.97 -7.32 0.56
C ALA A 95 6.15 -6.98 1.45
N ASP A 96 7.33 -6.73 0.87
CA ASP A 96 8.51 -6.33 1.62
C ASP A 96 8.31 -5.00 2.34
N ARG A 97 7.72 -4.01 1.66
CA ARG A 97 7.40 -2.71 2.27
C ARG A 97 6.41 -2.87 3.41
N HIS A 98 5.38 -3.70 3.23
CA HIS A 98 4.39 -3.98 4.27
C HIS A 98 5.08 -4.54 5.52
N ASN A 99 5.98 -5.50 5.34
CA ASN A 99 6.72 -6.11 6.43
C ASN A 99 7.63 -5.10 7.14
N ILE A 100 8.27 -4.20 6.40
CA ILE A 100 9.11 -3.13 6.98
C ILE A 100 8.25 -2.20 7.84
N TYR A 101 7.10 -1.76 7.34
CA TYR A 101 6.20 -0.88 8.10
C TYR A 101 5.69 -1.57 9.37
N LEU A 102 5.37 -2.85 9.27
CA LEU A 102 4.92 -3.64 10.41
C LEU A 102 6.02 -3.75 11.47
N GLU A 103 7.26 -3.97 11.05
CA GLU A 103 8.42 -4.04 11.95
C GLU A 103 8.64 -2.71 12.66
N ILE A 104 8.58 -1.59 11.93
CA ILE A 104 8.71 -0.24 12.51
C ILE A 104 7.63 0.00 13.55
N LEU A 105 6.39 -0.34 13.23
CA LEU A 105 5.26 -0.17 14.13
C LEU A 105 5.42 -1.02 15.39
N SER A 106 5.86 -2.26 15.23
CA SER A 106 6.13 -3.17 16.34
C SER A 106 7.19 -2.60 17.29
N LYS A 107 8.28 -2.05 16.74
CA LYS A 107 9.35 -1.41 17.53
C LYS A 107 8.82 -0.19 18.29
N LYS A 108 7.95 0.61 17.66
CA LYS A 108 7.35 1.76 18.33
C LYS A 108 6.48 1.34 19.53
N PHE A 109 5.66 0.30 19.37
CA PHE A 109 4.85 -0.20 20.47
C PHE A 109 5.70 -0.77 21.59
N LYS A 110 6.77 -1.51 21.28
CA LYS A 110 7.71 -2.01 22.29
C LYS A 110 8.37 -0.86 23.06
N GLY A 111 8.77 0.20 22.36
CA GLY A 111 9.32 1.39 22.98
C GLY A 111 8.33 2.07 23.91
N MET A 112 7.07 2.18 23.50
CA MET A 112 6.00 2.77 24.31
C MET A 112 5.74 1.93 25.57
N ILE A 113 5.68 0.61 25.44
CA ILE A 113 5.51 -0.30 26.57
C ILE A 113 6.68 -0.17 27.54
N SER A 114 7.91 -0.13 27.04
CA SER A 114 9.10 0.05 27.88
C SER A 114 9.07 1.36 28.65
N ALA A 115 8.63 2.44 28.00
CA ALA A 115 8.49 3.75 28.67
C ALA A 115 7.44 3.70 29.79
N ILE A 116 6.32 3.01 29.57
CA ILE A 116 5.25 2.87 30.57
C ILE A 116 5.74 2.03 31.74
N GLU A 117 6.50 0.96 31.48
CA GLU A 117 7.01 0.05 32.51
C GLU A 117 8.27 0.58 33.21
N GLY A 118 8.82 1.69 32.75
CA GLY A 118 10.04 2.28 33.32
C GLY A 118 11.32 1.52 33.00
N ARG A 119 11.32 0.78 31.90
CA ARG A 119 12.47 -0.04 31.49
C ARG A 119 13.29 0.59 30.37
#